data_5925eb7469bd76a27c4eb4304d599a4c
#
_entry.id   5925eb7469bd76a27c4eb4304d599a4c
#
_cell.length_a   1.000
_cell.length_b   1.000
_cell.length_c   1.000
_cell.angle_alpha   90.00
_cell.angle_beta   90.00
_cell.angle_gamma   90.00
#
_symmetry.space_group_name_H-M   'P 1'
#
loop_
_entity.id
_entity.type
_entity.pdbx_description
1 polymer ?
#
loop_
_entity_poly.entity_id
_entity_poly.type
_entity_poly.pdbx_seq_one_letter_code
_entity_poly.pdbx_strand_id
1 'polypeptide(L)'
;MAPEHVYGDVEGRALWFAAPRKAEFRPEIIPPPGPGQVRVRTIVSAISYGTEMLVYRGEVPPDTVLDLPTLAGRYGFPIKYGYATVGRVFDVGAGVADFSPGDLVFVHHPHQSAFTVPAEMPVHLPEGIDPLSGLFVANLETAVNIVHDASIRLGETAVVFGQGVVGLLVARLLKLAGAGRVLTVEPVEARRKLSLEMGVDEAMEPGENLAERIFTATNGRGADVTVEVSGSPRALKSAVDATADEGTVVVASWYGIKPVTLDLGGRFHRGRLRLRSSQVGRIPPELAPRWDRARRMETVLDLLPRLGLERLVSHRFPFEEAPAAFRLVDERPGDMVQVILDYGEGG
;
A
#
# COMPACT_ATOMS: atom_id res chain seq x y z
N MET A 1 -32.29 -2.55 17.06
CA MET A 1 -32.50 -1.14 17.45
C MET A 1 -32.12 -0.30 16.25
N ALA A 2 -32.97 0.61 15.80
CA ALA A 2 -32.60 1.55 14.74
C ALA A 2 -31.44 2.41 15.25
N PRO A 3 -30.41 2.69 14.42
CA PRO A 3 -29.30 3.56 14.83
C PRO A 3 -29.87 4.94 15.17
N GLU A 4 -29.51 5.47 16.34
CA GLU A 4 -29.83 6.85 16.72
C GLU A 4 -29.12 7.78 15.73
N HIS A 5 -29.89 8.57 15.00
CA HIS A 5 -29.36 9.68 14.21
C HIS A 5 -28.74 10.69 15.18
N VAL A 6 -27.41 10.83 15.16
CA VAL A 6 -26.69 11.79 15.97
C VAL A 6 -26.79 13.17 15.31
N TYR A 7 -27.81 13.94 15.70
CA TYR A 7 -28.00 15.32 15.24
C TYR A 7 -27.02 16.22 16.01
N GLY A 8 -25.87 16.52 15.42
CA GLY A 8 -24.94 17.47 16.01
C GLY A 8 -23.49 17.17 15.69
N ASP A 9 -22.62 18.04 16.17
CA ASP A 9 -21.18 17.85 16.08
C ASP A 9 -20.75 16.64 16.94
N VAL A 10 -19.75 15.90 16.44
CA VAL A 10 -19.12 14.80 17.17
C VAL A 10 -17.68 15.21 17.48
N GLU A 11 -17.27 15.04 18.72
CA GLU A 11 -15.87 15.23 19.10
C GLU A 11 -15.06 14.01 18.68
N GLY A 12 -13.90 14.25 18.08
CA GLY A 12 -12.97 13.23 17.68
C GLY A 12 -11.52 13.67 17.84
N ARG A 13 -10.60 12.81 17.47
CA ARG A 13 -9.17 13.08 17.49
C ARG A 13 -8.53 12.63 16.19
N ALA A 14 -7.58 13.41 15.68
CA ALA A 14 -6.75 13.06 14.54
C ALA A 14 -5.27 13.00 14.92
N LEU A 15 -4.54 12.10 14.28
CA LEU A 15 -3.09 12.04 14.40
C LEU A 15 -2.46 13.02 13.41
N TRP A 16 -1.59 13.88 13.91
CA TRP A 16 -0.83 14.85 13.14
C TRP A 16 0.66 14.59 13.27
N PHE A 17 1.39 14.74 12.18
CA PHE A 17 2.84 14.89 12.25
C PHE A 17 3.16 16.37 12.42
N ALA A 18 3.52 16.76 13.64
CA ALA A 18 3.79 18.16 13.99
C ALA A 18 5.14 18.65 13.46
N ALA A 19 6.11 17.75 13.36
CA ALA A 19 7.46 17.93 12.83
C ALA A 19 8.02 16.57 12.40
N PRO A 20 9.17 16.50 11.72
CA PRO A 20 9.82 15.22 11.41
C PRO A 20 9.97 14.34 12.66
N ARG A 21 9.50 13.08 12.54
CA ARG A 21 9.50 12.07 13.61
C ARG A 21 8.72 12.47 14.89
N LYS A 22 7.77 13.40 14.76
CA LYS A 22 6.95 13.83 15.87
C LYS A 22 5.47 13.74 15.52
N ALA A 23 4.80 12.73 16.04
CA ALA A 23 3.35 12.55 15.96
C ALA A 23 2.68 13.02 17.24
N GLU A 24 1.52 13.67 17.11
CA GLU A 24 0.69 14.15 18.23
C GLU A 24 -0.78 14.07 17.87
N PHE A 25 -1.64 13.96 18.89
CA PHE A 25 -3.08 14.07 18.69
C PHE A 25 -3.55 15.52 18.73
N ARG A 26 -4.53 15.83 17.87
CA ARG A 26 -5.29 17.06 17.93
C ARG A 26 -6.78 16.76 17.99
N PRO A 27 -7.55 17.53 18.79
CA PRO A 27 -9.00 17.41 18.78
C PRO A 27 -9.55 17.86 17.41
N GLU A 28 -10.61 17.21 16.99
CA GLU A 28 -11.33 17.53 15.75
C GLU A 28 -12.82 17.58 16.06
N ILE A 29 -13.50 18.58 15.52
CA ILE A 29 -14.96 18.65 15.55
C ILE A 29 -15.45 18.14 14.20
N ILE A 30 -16.24 17.07 14.23
CA ILE A 30 -16.79 16.44 13.03
C ILE A 30 -18.25 16.88 12.89
N PRO A 31 -18.55 17.80 11.95
CA PRO A 31 -19.91 18.30 11.76
C PRO A 31 -20.85 17.20 11.20
N PRO A 32 -22.16 17.37 11.34
CA PRO A 32 -23.12 16.53 10.63
C PRO A 32 -22.86 16.52 9.12
N PRO A 33 -23.17 15.41 8.40
CA PRO A 33 -22.93 15.35 6.98
C PRO A 33 -23.86 16.29 6.24
N GLY A 34 -23.29 17.10 5.38
CA GLY A 34 -24.05 17.91 4.42
C GLY A 34 -24.66 17.06 3.29
N PRO A 35 -25.41 17.69 2.35
CA PRO A 35 -25.94 16.97 1.19
C PRO A 35 -24.83 16.26 0.41
N GLY A 36 -25.03 14.97 0.07
CA GLY A 36 -24.06 14.15 -0.66
C GLY A 36 -22.85 13.71 0.16
N GLN A 37 -22.89 13.81 1.49
CA GLN A 37 -21.80 13.40 2.38
C GLN A 37 -22.22 12.25 3.31
N VAL A 38 -21.24 11.51 3.80
CA VAL A 38 -21.41 10.49 4.82
C VAL A 38 -20.45 10.74 5.98
N ARG A 39 -20.85 10.36 7.18
CA ARG A 39 -20.04 10.40 8.39
C ARG A 39 -19.61 8.99 8.75
N VAL A 40 -18.30 8.78 8.90
CA VAL A 40 -17.70 7.48 9.15
C VAL A 40 -17.01 7.48 10.50
N ARG A 41 -17.22 6.44 11.29
CA ARG A 41 -16.49 6.13 12.52
C ARG A 41 -15.43 5.08 12.21
N THR A 42 -14.18 5.36 12.53
CA THR A 42 -13.07 4.45 12.28
C THR A 42 -13.13 3.26 13.24
N ILE A 43 -12.90 2.07 12.71
CA ILE A 43 -12.72 0.84 13.48
C ILE A 43 -11.23 0.53 13.58
N VAL A 44 -10.53 0.53 12.44
CA VAL A 44 -9.10 0.25 12.33
C VAL A 44 -8.47 1.09 11.23
N SER A 45 -7.20 1.41 11.38
CA SER A 45 -6.40 2.01 10.32
C SER A 45 -5.01 1.37 10.25
N ALA A 46 -4.39 1.37 9.07
CA ALA A 46 -3.10 0.72 8.83
C ALA A 46 -2.00 1.74 8.61
N ILE A 47 -0.86 1.58 9.29
CA ILE A 47 0.35 2.39 9.07
C ILE A 47 1.08 1.85 7.84
N SER A 48 1.28 2.68 6.84
CA SER A 48 2.08 2.33 5.66
C SER A 48 3.56 2.51 5.94
N TYR A 49 4.28 1.41 5.94
CA TYR A 49 5.72 1.38 6.15
C TYR A 49 6.52 2.16 5.09
N GLY A 50 6.03 2.22 3.85
CA GLY A 50 6.67 2.97 2.75
C GLY A 50 6.37 4.47 2.82
N THR A 51 5.24 4.85 2.26
CA THR A 51 4.88 6.25 1.99
C THR A 51 4.67 7.08 3.26
N GLU A 52 3.94 6.56 4.27
CA GLU A 52 3.71 7.32 5.49
C GLU A 52 5.00 7.57 6.28
N MET A 53 5.92 6.61 6.27
CA MET A 53 7.20 6.78 6.96
C MET A 53 8.11 7.78 6.26
N LEU A 54 8.02 7.95 4.93
CA LEU A 54 8.70 9.06 4.23
C LEU A 54 8.16 10.42 4.71
N VAL A 55 6.84 10.54 4.82
CA VAL A 55 6.19 11.75 5.32
C VAL A 55 6.55 12.00 6.80
N TYR A 56 6.41 10.99 7.66
CA TYR A 56 6.75 11.05 9.07
C TYR A 56 8.20 11.49 9.34
N ARG A 57 9.13 11.00 8.50
CA ARG A 57 10.56 11.37 8.59
C ARG A 57 10.90 12.72 7.99
N GLY A 58 10.00 13.33 7.20
CA GLY A 58 10.28 14.55 6.44
C GLY A 58 11.16 14.30 5.21
N GLU A 59 11.10 13.10 4.66
CA GLU A 59 11.86 12.67 3.47
C GLU A 59 11.10 12.89 2.15
N VAL A 60 10.08 13.77 2.16
CA VAL A 60 9.33 14.22 0.99
C VAL A 60 9.59 15.71 0.79
N PRO A 61 9.87 16.16 -0.45
CA PRO A 61 10.01 17.59 -0.71
C PRO A 61 8.74 18.35 -0.29
N PRO A 62 8.84 19.41 0.53
CA PRO A 62 7.68 20.09 1.12
C PRO A 62 6.76 20.75 0.07
N ASP A 63 7.30 21.08 -1.10
CA ASP A 63 6.56 21.68 -2.21
C ASP A 63 5.82 20.67 -3.08
N THR A 64 6.00 19.37 -2.83
CA THR A 64 5.26 18.32 -3.55
C THR A 64 3.77 18.44 -3.26
N VAL A 65 2.95 18.37 -4.32
CA VAL A 65 1.50 18.43 -4.18
C VAL A 65 1.00 17.16 -3.51
N LEU A 66 0.11 17.33 -2.55
CA LEU A 66 -0.59 16.25 -1.87
C LEU A 66 -1.82 15.86 -2.71
N ASP A 67 -1.80 14.68 -3.30
CA ASP A 67 -2.81 14.19 -4.25
C ASP A 67 -3.62 12.98 -3.71
N LEU A 68 -3.91 12.99 -2.42
CA LEU A 68 -4.81 12.00 -1.83
C LEU A 68 -6.27 12.49 -1.90
N PRO A 69 -7.25 11.60 -2.10
CA PRO A 69 -8.64 11.98 -2.26
C PRO A 69 -9.22 12.82 -1.12
N THR A 70 -8.78 12.57 0.11
CA THR A 70 -9.26 13.24 1.32
C THR A 70 -8.34 14.35 1.84
N LEU A 71 -7.21 14.60 1.17
CA LEU A 71 -6.21 15.59 1.58
C LEU A 71 -5.80 16.46 0.41
N ALA A 72 -5.83 17.76 0.60
CA ALA A 72 -5.37 18.75 -0.35
C ALA A 72 -4.24 19.60 0.25
N GLY A 73 -3.36 20.11 -0.59
CA GLY A 73 -2.27 21.00 -0.19
C GLY A 73 -0.90 20.48 -0.61
N ARG A 74 0.08 20.59 0.29
CA ARG A 74 1.47 20.19 0.07
C ARG A 74 2.03 19.43 1.26
N TYR A 75 3.09 18.66 1.04
CA TYR A 75 3.80 17.93 2.08
C TYR A 75 4.64 18.89 2.94
N GLY A 76 4.01 19.52 3.94
CA GLY A 76 4.69 20.40 4.89
C GLY A 76 4.16 20.14 6.29
N PHE A 77 5.02 20.30 7.32
CA PHE A 77 4.60 20.17 8.71
C PHE A 77 3.96 21.46 9.24
N PRO A 78 2.94 21.37 10.10
CA PRO A 78 2.27 20.14 10.54
C PRO A 78 1.38 19.55 9.46
N ILE A 79 1.33 18.22 9.36
CA ILE A 79 0.52 17.54 8.35
C ILE A 79 -0.30 16.39 8.99
N LYS A 80 -1.55 16.26 8.60
CA LYS A 80 -2.38 15.07 8.84
C LYS A 80 -2.21 14.13 7.66
N TYR A 81 -1.77 12.89 7.89
CA TYR A 81 -1.47 11.96 6.82
C TYR A 81 -1.85 10.52 7.19
N GLY A 82 -2.14 9.71 6.19
CA GLY A 82 -2.59 8.35 6.24
C GLY A 82 -3.59 8.10 5.12
N TYR A 83 -3.84 6.84 4.74
CA TYR A 83 -4.72 6.55 3.60
C TYR A 83 -5.35 5.14 3.64
N ALA A 84 -5.25 4.43 4.75
CA ALA A 84 -5.83 3.10 4.88
C ALA A 84 -6.68 3.01 6.16
N THR A 85 -7.95 3.36 6.02
CA THR A 85 -8.91 3.39 7.12
C THR A 85 -10.12 2.54 6.79
N VAL A 86 -10.52 1.67 7.71
CA VAL A 86 -11.79 0.93 7.67
C VAL A 86 -12.66 1.44 8.81
N GLY A 87 -13.92 1.72 8.49
CA GLY A 87 -14.89 2.25 9.46
C GLY A 87 -16.32 1.88 9.11
N ARG A 88 -17.25 2.29 9.95
CA ARG A 88 -18.68 2.18 9.68
C ARG A 88 -19.27 3.56 9.41
N VAL A 89 -20.11 3.62 8.39
CA VAL A 89 -21.01 4.77 8.21
C VAL A 89 -21.93 4.82 9.41
N PHE A 90 -22.04 5.98 10.07
CA PHE A 90 -22.97 6.14 11.18
C PHE A 90 -23.98 7.28 10.97
N ASP A 91 -23.78 8.10 9.94
CA ASP A 91 -24.71 9.14 9.55
C ASP A 91 -24.60 9.45 8.06
N VAL A 92 -25.70 9.83 7.40
CA VAL A 92 -25.75 10.11 5.97
C VAL A 92 -26.48 11.42 5.71
N GLY A 93 -25.92 12.24 4.83
CA GLY A 93 -26.51 13.50 4.41
C GLY A 93 -27.62 13.34 3.39
N ALA A 94 -28.36 14.41 3.16
CA ALA A 94 -29.44 14.43 2.19
C ALA A 94 -28.94 14.05 0.78
N GLY A 95 -29.72 13.25 0.06
CA GLY A 95 -29.43 12.81 -1.31
C GLY A 95 -28.44 11.66 -1.44
N VAL A 96 -27.92 11.11 -0.35
CA VAL A 96 -27.12 9.88 -0.36
C VAL A 96 -28.05 8.68 -0.41
N ALA A 97 -27.98 7.88 -1.45
CA ALA A 97 -28.78 6.68 -1.65
C ALA A 97 -27.96 5.38 -1.51
N ASP A 98 -26.66 5.46 -1.73
CA ASP A 98 -25.79 4.28 -1.82
C ASP A 98 -25.24 3.82 -0.47
N PHE A 99 -25.40 4.62 0.59
CA PHE A 99 -24.91 4.29 1.93
C PHE A 99 -26.01 4.37 2.99
N SER A 100 -25.89 3.50 3.98
CA SER A 100 -26.75 3.45 5.17
C SER A 100 -25.91 3.37 6.45
N PRO A 101 -26.40 3.89 7.59
CA PRO A 101 -25.77 3.65 8.87
C PRO A 101 -25.58 2.16 9.15
N GLY A 102 -24.34 1.78 9.53
CA GLY A 102 -23.93 0.39 9.73
C GLY A 102 -23.04 -0.18 8.62
N ASP A 103 -23.05 0.42 7.43
CA ASP A 103 -22.24 -0.07 6.29
C ASP A 103 -20.76 -0.03 6.62
N LEU A 104 -20.08 -1.14 6.36
CA LEU A 104 -18.64 -1.26 6.50
C LEU A 104 -17.94 -0.76 5.24
N VAL A 105 -17.05 0.21 5.41
CA VAL A 105 -16.41 0.90 4.30
C VAL A 105 -14.90 1.02 4.49
N PHE A 106 -14.17 1.00 3.37
CA PHE A 106 -12.79 1.47 3.28
C PHE A 106 -12.76 2.91 2.79
N VAL A 107 -11.89 3.73 3.37
CA VAL A 107 -11.69 5.12 2.92
C VAL A 107 -10.19 5.44 2.89
N HIS A 108 -9.74 6.08 1.81
CA HIS A 108 -8.41 6.71 1.78
C HIS A 108 -8.40 7.93 2.70
N HIS A 109 -8.30 7.72 4.01
CA HIS A 109 -8.39 8.77 5.02
C HIS A 109 -7.23 8.68 6.02
N PRO A 110 -6.74 9.82 6.55
CA PRO A 110 -5.77 9.86 7.65
C PRO A 110 -6.27 9.16 8.91
N HIS A 111 -5.34 8.87 9.82
CA HIS A 111 -5.64 8.27 11.13
C HIS A 111 -6.46 9.24 11.99
N GLN A 112 -7.76 9.02 12.05
CA GLN A 112 -8.73 9.86 12.74
C GLN A 112 -9.90 9.02 13.26
N SER A 113 -10.43 9.33 14.45
CA SER A 113 -11.47 8.52 15.09
C SER A 113 -12.83 8.57 14.37
N ALA A 114 -13.20 9.73 13.82
CA ALA A 114 -14.37 9.90 12.98
C ALA A 114 -14.15 11.05 12.00
N PHE A 115 -14.86 11.03 10.86
CA PHE A 115 -14.72 12.06 9.82
C PHE A 115 -15.94 12.10 8.92
N THR A 116 -16.13 13.24 8.24
CA THR A 116 -17.15 13.44 7.19
C THR A 116 -16.47 13.54 5.84
N VAL A 117 -16.96 12.80 4.85
CA VAL A 117 -16.43 12.79 3.48
C VAL A 117 -17.56 12.78 2.45
N PRO A 118 -17.32 13.27 1.22
CA PRO A 118 -18.22 13.04 0.10
C PRO A 118 -18.54 11.56 -0.11
N ALA A 119 -19.79 11.23 -0.46
CA ALA A 119 -20.26 9.85 -0.58
C ALA A 119 -19.60 9.06 -1.72
N GLU A 120 -18.93 9.73 -2.65
CA GLU A 120 -18.14 9.08 -3.71
C GLU A 120 -16.77 8.56 -3.25
N MET A 121 -16.31 8.90 -2.03
CA MET A 121 -14.99 8.49 -1.53
C MET A 121 -14.95 7.13 -0.84
N PRO A 122 -15.93 6.77 0.03
CA PRO A 122 -15.93 5.46 0.65
C PRO A 122 -16.17 4.34 -0.36
N VAL A 123 -15.50 3.22 -0.14
CA VAL A 123 -15.68 2.00 -0.91
C VAL A 123 -16.38 0.97 -0.02
N HIS A 124 -17.51 0.45 -0.45
CA HIS A 124 -18.17 -0.66 0.23
C HIS A 124 -17.24 -1.88 0.30
N LEU A 125 -17.08 -2.42 1.48
CA LEU A 125 -16.38 -3.70 1.65
C LEU A 125 -17.36 -4.87 1.43
N PRO A 126 -16.86 -6.01 0.91
CA PRO A 126 -17.69 -7.19 0.71
C PRO A 126 -18.38 -7.62 2.02
N GLU A 127 -19.61 -8.14 1.91
CA GLU A 127 -20.36 -8.63 3.06
C GLU A 127 -19.58 -9.74 3.78
N GLY A 128 -19.52 -9.66 5.11
CA GLY A 128 -18.83 -10.64 5.95
C GLY A 128 -17.31 -10.57 5.94
N ILE A 129 -16.71 -9.59 5.24
CA ILE A 129 -15.26 -9.41 5.29
C ILE A 129 -14.80 -8.96 6.68
N ASP A 130 -13.67 -9.50 7.13
CA ASP A 130 -12.99 -9.00 8.33
C ASP A 130 -12.48 -7.57 8.08
N PRO A 131 -12.77 -6.60 8.97
CA PRO A 131 -12.25 -5.24 8.87
C PRO A 131 -10.73 -5.17 8.68
N LEU A 132 -9.97 -6.10 9.27
CA LEU A 132 -8.52 -6.19 9.09
C LEU A 132 -8.14 -6.49 7.63
N SER A 133 -8.87 -7.36 6.95
CA SER A 133 -8.68 -7.61 5.52
C SER A 133 -9.00 -6.37 4.70
N GLY A 134 -10.04 -5.60 5.07
CA GLY A 134 -10.42 -4.35 4.42
C GLY A 134 -9.32 -3.29 4.39
N LEU A 135 -8.41 -3.28 5.37
CA LEU A 135 -7.27 -2.36 5.42
C LEU A 135 -6.31 -2.49 4.23
N PHE A 136 -6.28 -3.65 3.60
CA PHE A 136 -5.38 -3.93 2.49
C PHE A 136 -5.89 -3.45 1.13
N VAL A 137 -7.08 -2.85 1.03
CA VAL A 137 -7.64 -2.34 -0.23
C VAL A 137 -6.64 -1.44 -0.96
N ALA A 138 -6.04 -0.44 -0.29
CA ALA A 138 -5.06 0.46 -0.90
C ALA A 138 -3.79 -0.27 -1.37
N ASN A 139 -3.28 -1.19 -0.55
CA ASN A 139 -2.08 -1.95 -0.87
C ASN A 139 -2.32 -2.96 -2.00
N LEU A 140 -3.51 -3.58 -2.01
CA LEU A 140 -3.91 -4.52 -3.05
C LEU A 140 -4.16 -3.78 -4.38
N GLU A 141 -4.77 -2.60 -4.35
CA GLU A 141 -4.91 -1.73 -5.52
C GLU A 141 -3.55 -1.37 -6.13
N THR A 142 -2.59 -1.01 -5.27
CA THR A 142 -1.21 -0.75 -5.68
C THR A 142 -0.57 -2.00 -6.30
N ALA A 143 -0.74 -3.17 -5.68
CA ALA A 143 -0.18 -4.41 -6.18
C ALA A 143 -0.79 -4.83 -7.52
N VAL A 144 -2.11 -4.69 -7.71
CA VAL A 144 -2.79 -4.91 -9.00
C VAL A 144 -2.21 -4.00 -10.08
N ASN A 145 -2.03 -2.71 -9.76
CA ASN A 145 -1.44 -1.76 -10.71
C ASN A 145 0.00 -2.14 -11.09
N ILE A 146 0.82 -2.55 -10.13
CA ILE A 146 2.19 -3.00 -10.39
C ILE A 146 2.21 -4.24 -11.32
N VAL A 147 1.31 -5.19 -11.09
CA VAL A 147 1.21 -6.38 -11.96
C VAL A 147 0.75 -6.01 -13.38
N HIS A 148 -0.16 -5.04 -13.51
CA HIS A 148 -0.53 -4.48 -14.82
C HIS A 148 0.67 -3.83 -15.51
N ASP A 149 1.47 -3.03 -14.79
CA ASP A 149 2.68 -2.41 -15.32
C ASP A 149 3.77 -3.43 -15.65
N ALA A 150 3.85 -4.52 -14.88
CA ALA A 150 4.77 -5.62 -15.11
C ALA A 150 4.46 -6.38 -16.42
N SER A 151 3.20 -6.42 -16.83
CA SER A 151 2.74 -7.06 -18.06
C SER A 151 3.26 -8.49 -18.21
N ILE A 152 3.34 -9.24 -17.10
CA ILE A 152 3.87 -10.61 -17.05
C ILE A 152 3.08 -11.54 -17.98
N ARG A 153 3.75 -12.41 -18.69
CA ARG A 153 3.14 -13.41 -19.54
C ARG A 153 3.19 -14.80 -18.91
N LEU A 154 2.28 -15.64 -19.34
CA LEU A 154 2.23 -17.02 -18.89
C LEU A 154 3.59 -17.72 -19.10
N GLY A 155 4.15 -18.27 -18.01
CA GLY A 155 5.41 -19.01 -18.03
C GLY A 155 6.66 -18.17 -17.83
N GLU A 156 6.58 -16.84 -17.85
CA GLU A 156 7.71 -15.94 -17.54
C GLU A 156 8.15 -16.02 -16.07
N THR A 157 9.38 -15.67 -15.82
CA THR A 157 9.96 -15.58 -14.46
C THR A 157 9.94 -14.15 -13.97
N ALA A 158 9.38 -13.93 -12.77
CA ALA A 158 9.43 -12.66 -12.08
C ALA A 158 10.31 -12.72 -10.84
N VAL A 159 11.00 -11.60 -10.52
CA VAL A 159 11.72 -11.42 -9.25
C VAL A 159 11.23 -10.15 -8.57
N VAL A 160 10.80 -10.27 -7.30
CA VAL A 160 10.29 -9.14 -6.51
C VAL A 160 11.29 -8.78 -5.41
N PHE A 161 11.82 -7.57 -5.46
CA PHE A 161 12.76 -7.02 -4.48
C PHE A 161 12.02 -6.24 -3.39
N GLY A 162 12.08 -6.76 -2.16
CA GLY A 162 11.35 -6.28 -0.99
C GLY A 162 10.06 -7.08 -0.73
N GLN A 163 9.92 -7.57 0.52
CA GLN A 163 8.76 -8.35 0.95
C GLN A 163 8.08 -7.68 2.17
N GLY A 164 7.87 -6.35 2.06
CA GLY A 164 6.84 -5.66 2.82
C GLY A 164 5.45 -6.03 2.28
N VAL A 165 4.39 -5.43 2.81
CA VAL A 165 3.00 -5.75 2.41
C VAL A 165 2.81 -5.71 0.89
N VAL A 166 3.22 -4.63 0.22
CA VAL A 166 3.06 -4.51 -1.23
C VAL A 166 3.85 -5.58 -1.98
N GLY A 167 5.10 -5.87 -1.56
CA GLY A 167 5.92 -6.91 -2.20
C GLY A 167 5.33 -8.31 -2.09
N LEU A 168 4.81 -8.66 -0.91
CA LEU A 168 4.09 -9.92 -0.68
C LEU A 168 2.85 -10.04 -1.58
N LEU A 169 2.06 -8.99 -1.68
CA LEU A 169 0.88 -8.95 -2.55
C LEU A 169 1.26 -9.04 -4.03
N VAL A 170 2.27 -8.28 -4.47
CA VAL A 170 2.76 -8.33 -5.86
C VAL A 170 3.25 -9.73 -6.21
N ALA A 171 4.07 -10.35 -5.37
CA ALA A 171 4.57 -11.71 -5.61
C ALA A 171 3.42 -12.72 -5.74
N ARG A 172 2.41 -12.63 -4.86
CA ARG A 172 1.22 -13.48 -4.93
C ARG A 172 0.40 -13.23 -6.19
N LEU A 173 0.19 -11.98 -6.58
CA LEU A 173 -0.58 -11.63 -7.78
C LEU A 173 0.14 -12.00 -9.08
N LEU A 174 1.46 -11.93 -9.13
CA LEU A 174 2.24 -12.40 -10.28
C LEU A 174 2.04 -13.90 -10.51
N LYS A 175 1.98 -14.72 -9.44
CA LYS A 175 1.62 -16.14 -9.55
C LYS A 175 0.21 -16.32 -10.12
N LEU A 176 -0.76 -15.56 -9.62
CA LEU A 176 -2.15 -15.61 -10.12
C LEU A 176 -2.27 -15.12 -11.56
N ALA A 177 -1.42 -14.18 -11.99
CA ALA A 177 -1.38 -13.67 -13.36
C ALA A 177 -0.71 -14.64 -14.35
N GLY A 178 -0.14 -15.77 -13.88
CA GLY A 178 0.42 -16.80 -14.72
C GLY A 178 1.93 -16.81 -14.85
N ALA A 179 2.66 -16.10 -13.98
CA ALA A 179 4.11 -16.27 -13.89
C ALA A 179 4.45 -17.74 -13.65
N GLY A 180 5.33 -18.28 -14.48
CA GLY A 180 5.78 -19.66 -14.36
C GLY A 180 6.64 -19.85 -13.09
N ARG A 181 7.39 -18.81 -12.74
CA ARG A 181 8.21 -18.77 -11.55
C ARG A 181 8.21 -17.38 -10.92
N VAL A 182 8.10 -17.31 -9.60
CA VAL A 182 8.23 -16.06 -8.83
C VAL A 182 9.29 -16.25 -7.76
N LEU A 183 10.36 -15.47 -7.85
CA LEU A 183 11.42 -15.40 -6.86
C LEU A 183 11.28 -14.10 -6.06
N THR A 184 11.73 -14.09 -4.82
CA THR A 184 11.72 -12.87 -4.01
C THR A 184 13.10 -12.62 -3.38
N VAL A 185 13.40 -11.34 -3.14
CA VAL A 185 14.64 -10.90 -2.49
C VAL A 185 14.28 -10.03 -1.30
N GLU A 186 14.67 -10.48 -0.09
CA GLU A 186 14.33 -9.80 1.17
C GLU A 186 15.41 -10.07 2.23
N PRO A 187 15.97 -9.05 2.90
CA PRO A 187 16.98 -9.24 3.95
C PRO A 187 16.39 -9.87 5.23
N VAL A 188 15.12 -9.63 5.55
CA VAL A 188 14.50 -10.11 6.80
C VAL A 188 14.01 -11.54 6.65
N GLU A 189 14.58 -12.47 7.45
CA GLU A 189 14.27 -13.90 7.38
C GLU A 189 12.77 -14.19 7.59
N ALA A 190 12.14 -13.54 8.58
CA ALA A 190 10.71 -13.74 8.85
C ALA A 190 9.83 -13.39 7.63
N ARG A 191 10.18 -12.33 6.92
CA ARG A 191 9.46 -11.92 5.68
C ARG A 191 9.75 -12.88 4.52
N ARG A 192 10.97 -13.45 4.43
CA ARG A 192 11.26 -14.51 3.44
C ARG A 192 10.41 -15.75 3.69
N LYS A 193 10.28 -16.18 4.96
CA LYS A 193 9.40 -17.31 5.34
C LYS A 193 7.95 -17.04 4.96
N LEU A 194 7.44 -15.86 5.29
CA LEU A 194 6.08 -15.47 4.96
C LEU A 194 5.86 -15.42 3.43
N SER A 195 6.84 -14.97 2.69
CA SER A 195 6.81 -14.96 1.21
C SER A 195 6.63 -16.38 0.65
N LEU A 196 7.38 -17.37 1.17
CA LEU A 196 7.22 -18.77 0.80
C LEU A 196 5.83 -19.33 1.17
N GLU A 197 5.31 -18.99 2.34
CA GLU A 197 3.96 -19.36 2.77
C GLU A 197 2.87 -18.76 1.87
N MET A 198 3.13 -17.60 1.26
CA MET A 198 2.26 -16.97 0.29
C MET A 198 2.40 -17.55 -1.12
N GLY A 199 3.25 -18.55 -1.32
CA GLY A 199 3.32 -19.38 -2.52
C GLY A 199 4.30 -18.90 -3.57
N VAL A 200 5.36 -18.16 -3.20
CA VAL A 200 6.48 -17.93 -4.11
C VAL A 200 7.36 -19.18 -4.21
N ASP A 201 8.08 -19.31 -5.31
CA ASP A 201 8.86 -20.53 -5.58
C ASP A 201 10.20 -20.52 -4.82
N GLU A 202 10.77 -19.34 -4.58
CA GLU A 202 12.03 -19.20 -3.85
C GLU A 202 12.14 -17.80 -3.22
N ALA A 203 12.70 -17.73 -2.00
CA ALA A 203 12.96 -16.47 -1.31
C ALA A 203 14.46 -16.38 -0.98
N MET A 204 15.11 -15.35 -1.52
CA MET A 204 16.55 -15.16 -1.43
C MET A 204 16.91 -14.02 -0.50
N GLU A 205 18.05 -14.17 0.19
CA GLU A 205 18.70 -13.06 0.87
C GLU A 205 19.55 -12.26 -0.11
N PRO A 206 19.55 -10.90 -0.03
CA PRO A 206 20.46 -10.07 -0.81
C PRO A 206 21.94 -10.39 -0.47
N GLY A 207 22.82 -10.26 -1.47
CA GLY A 207 24.26 -10.52 -1.31
C GLY A 207 25.02 -10.21 -2.57
N GLU A 208 26.35 -10.31 -2.53
CA GLU A 208 27.24 -9.94 -3.65
C GLU A 208 26.95 -10.74 -4.93
N ASN A 209 26.63 -12.03 -4.81
CA ASN A 209 26.38 -12.92 -5.94
C ASN A 209 24.88 -13.08 -6.26
N LEU A 210 24.04 -12.13 -5.86
CA LEU A 210 22.58 -12.26 -6.01
C LEU A 210 22.17 -12.41 -7.48
N ALA A 211 22.69 -11.58 -8.38
CA ALA A 211 22.37 -11.67 -9.81
C ALA A 211 22.76 -13.04 -10.38
N GLU A 212 23.96 -13.55 -10.07
CA GLU A 212 24.42 -14.87 -10.49
C GLU A 212 23.52 -16.01 -9.98
N ARG A 213 23.09 -15.93 -8.72
CA ARG A 213 22.14 -16.88 -8.13
C ARG A 213 20.80 -16.85 -8.86
N ILE A 214 20.28 -15.67 -9.23
CA ILE A 214 19.04 -15.52 -9.98
C ILE A 214 19.21 -16.08 -11.40
N PHE A 215 20.34 -15.81 -12.08
CA PHE A 215 20.64 -16.42 -13.38
C PHE A 215 20.71 -17.94 -13.28
N THR A 216 21.36 -18.48 -12.28
CA THR A 216 21.42 -19.94 -12.03
C THR A 216 20.02 -20.50 -11.82
N ALA A 217 19.21 -19.88 -10.96
CA ALA A 217 17.83 -20.28 -10.70
C ALA A 217 16.93 -20.21 -11.93
N THR A 218 17.28 -19.42 -12.95
CA THR A 218 16.53 -19.22 -14.19
C THR A 218 17.18 -19.88 -15.42
N ASN A 219 18.03 -20.86 -15.21
CA ASN A 219 18.78 -21.57 -16.27
C ASN A 219 19.57 -20.63 -17.17
N GLY A 220 20.22 -19.64 -16.60
CA GLY A 220 21.08 -18.66 -17.28
C GLY A 220 20.35 -17.52 -17.99
N ARG A 221 18.99 -17.44 -17.92
CA ARG A 221 18.21 -16.41 -18.63
C ARG A 221 18.13 -15.08 -17.86
N GLY A 222 18.06 -15.11 -16.54
CA GLY A 222 17.67 -13.98 -15.72
C GLY A 222 16.14 -13.87 -15.59
N ALA A 223 15.66 -12.83 -14.95
CA ALA A 223 14.23 -12.56 -14.77
C ALA A 223 13.65 -11.81 -15.99
N ASP A 224 12.55 -12.28 -16.55
CA ASP A 224 11.82 -11.56 -17.60
C ASP A 224 11.28 -10.22 -17.08
N VAL A 225 10.84 -10.22 -15.82
CA VAL A 225 10.38 -9.03 -15.11
C VAL A 225 11.00 -8.99 -13.72
N THR A 226 11.59 -7.86 -13.36
CA THR A 226 11.93 -7.55 -11.96
C THR A 226 11.07 -6.43 -11.44
N VAL A 227 10.63 -6.52 -10.18
CA VAL A 227 9.81 -5.50 -9.52
C VAL A 227 10.56 -5.00 -8.28
N GLU A 228 10.82 -3.71 -8.21
CA GLU A 228 11.45 -3.08 -7.06
C GLU A 228 10.39 -2.36 -6.22
N VAL A 229 10.16 -2.90 -4.99
CA VAL A 229 9.19 -2.37 -4.01
C VAL A 229 9.79 -2.24 -2.60
N SER A 230 11.11 -2.21 -2.49
CA SER A 230 11.81 -2.09 -1.20
C SER A 230 12.15 -0.66 -0.81
N GLY A 231 12.17 0.28 -1.76
CA GLY A 231 12.65 1.65 -1.58
C GLY A 231 14.16 1.75 -1.33
N SER A 232 14.91 0.70 -1.67
CA SER A 232 16.37 0.65 -1.52
C SER A 232 17.06 0.91 -2.87
N PRO A 233 17.90 1.96 -3.01
CA PRO A 233 18.68 2.17 -4.21
C PRO A 233 19.58 0.98 -4.60
N ARG A 234 20.07 0.22 -3.60
CA ARG A 234 20.86 -0.99 -3.83
C ARG A 234 20.02 -2.11 -4.44
N ALA A 235 18.77 -2.27 -3.97
CA ALA A 235 17.87 -3.27 -4.51
C ALA A 235 17.50 -2.98 -5.97
N LEU A 236 17.30 -1.71 -6.33
CA LEU A 236 17.05 -1.33 -7.73
C LEU A 236 18.26 -1.65 -8.62
N LYS A 237 19.48 -1.39 -8.15
CA LYS A 237 20.68 -1.81 -8.89
C LYS A 237 20.68 -3.33 -9.10
N SER A 238 20.45 -4.11 -8.04
CA SER A 238 20.41 -5.57 -8.13
C SER A 238 19.27 -6.07 -9.04
N ALA A 239 18.14 -5.38 -9.07
CA ALA A 239 17.04 -5.69 -9.99
C ALA A 239 17.45 -5.52 -11.45
N VAL A 240 18.15 -4.42 -11.78
CA VAL A 240 18.73 -4.22 -13.13
C VAL A 240 19.71 -5.33 -13.47
N ASP A 241 20.62 -5.68 -12.55
CA ASP A 241 21.65 -6.70 -12.77
C ASP A 241 21.06 -8.11 -12.96
N ALA A 242 19.90 -8.41 -12.37
CA ALA A 242 19.22 -9.71 -12.41
C ALA A 242 18.22 -9.88 -13.56
N THR A 243 17.90 -8.79 -14.28
CA THR A 243 16.91 -8.80 -15.36
C THR A 243 17.49 -9.44 -16.63
N ALA A 244 16.69 -10.27 -17.30
CA ALA A 244 17.02 -10.90 -18.59
C ALA A 244 17.20 -9.87 -19.72
N ASP A 245 17.83 -10.25 -20.81
CA ASP A 245 17.89 -9.39 -22.01
C ASP A 245 16.46 -9.11 -22.51
N GLU A 246 16.20 -7.86 -22.96
CA GLU A 246 14.86 -7.35 -23.37
C GLU A 246 13.84 -7.32 -22.22
N GLY A 247 14.24 -7.65 -20.98
CA GLY A 247 13.37 -7.69 -19.80
C GLY A 247 12.97 -6.31 -19.28
N THR A 248 12.07 -6.32 -18.33
CA THR A 248 11.52 -5.09 -17.74
C THR A 248 11.81 -5.01 -16.25
N VAL A 249 12.33 -3.87 -15.81
CA VAL A 249 12.44 -3.49 -14.39
C VAL A 249 11.30 -2.54 -14.06
N VAL A 250 10.38 -2.96 -13.20
CA VAL A 250 9.29 -2.13 -12.70
C VAL A 250 9.72 -1.48 -11.40
N VAL A 251 9.81 -0.16 -11.38
CA VAL A 251 10.15 0.64 -10.19
C VAL A 251 8.85 1.12 -9.58
N ALA A 252 8.43 0.49 -8.48
CA ALA A 252 7.21 0.80 -7.77
C ALA A 252 7.42 1.57 -6.46
N SER A 253 8.65 1.66 -6.01
CA SER A 253 9.00 2.42 -4.81
C SER A 253 9.00 3.92 -5.05
N TRP A 254 8.47 4.66 -4.08
CA TRP A 254 8.67 6.10 -3.99
C TRP A 254 9.92 6.39 -3.17
N TYR A 255 10.96 6.90 -3.82
CA TYR A 255 12.26 7.16 -3.19
C TYR A 255 12.30 8.48 -2.39
N GLY A 256 11.30 9.37 -2.55
CA GLY A 256 11.32 10.69 -1.93
C GLY A 256 12.54 11.48 -2.37
N ILE A 257 13.34 11.94 -1.42
CA ILE A 257 14.59 12.69 -1.69
C ILE A 257 15.84 11.81 -1.84
N LYS A 258 15.70 10.48 -1.79
CA LYS A 258 16.86 9.56 -1.88
C LYS A 258 17.44 9.53 -3.28
N PRO A 259 18.73 9.83 -3.47
CA PRO A 259 19.37 9.69 -4.77
C PRO A 259 19.53 8.21 -5.15
N VAL A 260 19.39 7.91 -6.43
CA VAL A 260 19.60 6.57 -7.00
C VAL A 260 20.67 6.65 -8.08
N THR A 261 21.71 5.81 -7.97
CA THR A 261 22.76 5.68 -8.97
C THR A 261 22.65 4.33 -9.67
N LEU A 262 22.57 4.34 -10.99
CA LEU A 262 22.51 3.15 -11.85
C LEU A 262 23.64 3.18 -12.88
N ASP A 263 24.23 2.00 -13.13
CA ASP A 263 25.15 1.81 -14.26
C ASP A 263 24.32 1.55 -15.54
N LEU A 264 24.11 2.62 -16.31
CA LEU A 264 23.39 2.51 -17.57
C LEU A 264 24.25 2.00 -18.74
N GLY A 265 25.60 2.01 -18.61
CA GLY A 265 26.52 1.53 -19.64
C GLY A 265 26.70 0.01 -19.64
N GLY A 266 26.41 -0.64 -18.52
CA GLY A 266 26.53 -2.07 -18.32
C GLY A 266 25.31 -2.87 -18.81
N ARG A 267 24.76 -3.66 -17.91
CA ARG A 267 23.64 -4.58 -18.15
C ARG A 267 22.42 -3.88 -18.78
N PHE A 268 22.07 -2.69 -18.27
CA PHE A 268 20.93 -1.93 -18.80
C PHE A 268 21.03 -1.70 -20.32
N HIS A 269 22.15 -1.14 -20.79
CA HIS A 269 22.32 -0.83 -22.22
C HIS A 269 22.48 -2.10 -23.06
N ARG A 270 23.36 -3.01 -22.64
CA ARG A 270 23.72 -4.19 -23.44
C ARG A 270 22.59 -5.22 -23.52
N GLY A 271 21.80 -5.36 -22.46
CA GLY A 271 20.61 -6.21 -22.41
C GLY A 271 19.36 -5.53 -22.95
N ARG A 272 19.42 -4.25 -23.37
CA ARG A 272 18.26 -3.48 -23.87
C ARG A 272 17.08 -3.49 -22.91
N LEU A 273 17.36 -3.34 -21.60
CA LEU A 273 16.35 -3.40 -20.56
C LEU A 273 15.39 -2.20 -20.63
N ARG A 274 14.17 -2.42 -20.18
CA ARG A 274 13.19 -1.35 -19.98
C ARG A 274 13.14 -1.02 -18.50
N LEU A 275 13.18 0.27 -18.16
CA LEU A 275 12.94 0.77 -16.82
C LEU A 275 11.59 1.48 -16.82
N ARG A 276 10.62 0.96 -16.08
CA ARG A 276 9.24 1.47 -16.02
C ARG A 276 8.88 1.86 -14.60
N SER A 277 8.42 3.08 -14.39
CA SER A 277 7.82 3.46 -13.12
C SER A 277 6.38 2.96 -13.02
N SER A 278 5.98 2.47 -11.83
CA SER A 278 4.59 2.13 -11.51
C SER A 278 4.06 3.09 -10.47
N GLN A 279 2.93 3.73 -10.78
CA GLN A 279 2.27 4.70 -9.91
C GLN A 279 0.75 4.45 -9.93
N VAL A 280 0.18 4.15 -8.75
CA VAL A 280 -1.22 3.68 -8.61
C VAL A 280 -2.27 4.65 -9.15
N GLY A 281 -1.98 5.95 -9.18
CA GLY A 281 -2.89 6.98 -9.74
C GLY A 281 -3.08 6.90 -11.25
N ARG A 282 -2.33 6.05 -11.96
CA ARG A 282 -2.35 5.93 -13.43
C ARG A 282 -2.60 4.49 -13.87
N ILE A 283 -3.54 4.31 -14.79
CA ILE A 283 -3.71 3.04 -15.50
C ILE A 283 -2.63 2.96 -16.62
N PRO A 284 -1.97 1.81 -16.82
CA PRO A 284 -1.06 1.62 -17.94
C PRO A 284 -1.71 2.02 -19.27
N PRO A 285 -1.05 2.84 -20.11
CA PRO A 285 -1.64 3.34 -21.36
C PRO A 285 -2.17 2.23 -22.27
N GLU A 286 -1.47 1.10 -22.33
CA GLU A 286 -1.83 -0.06 -23.14
C GLU A 286 -3.08 -0.78 -22.61
N LEU A 287 -3.46 -0.57 -21.37
CA LEU A 287 -4.66 -1.12 -20.75
C LEU A 287 -5.84 -0.13 -20.73
N ALA A 288 -5.60 1.18 -20.85
CA ALA A 288 -6.61 2.23 -20.77
C ALA A 288 -7.85 2.01 -21.67
N PRO A 289 -7.78 1.36 -22.85
CA PRO A 289 -8.98 1.06 -23.64
C PRO A 289 -9.96 0.09 -22.99
N ARG A 290 -9.53 -0.68 -22.00
CA ARG A 290 -10.34 -1.73 -21.33
C ARG A 290 -10.32 -1.66 -19.82
N TRP A 291 -9.48 -0.81 -19.22
CA TRP A 291 -9.33 -0.67 -17.79
C TRP A 291 -9.45 0.79 -17.39
N ASP A 292 -10.18 1.01 -16.31
CA ASP A 292 -10.24 2.26 -15.56
C ASP A 292 -10.04 1.98 -14.06
N ARG A 293 -10.15 3.01 -13.24
CA ARG A 293 -10.01 2.87 -11.80
C ARG A 293 -11.13 2.05 -11.17
N ALA A 294 -12.36 2.18 -11.70
CA ALA A 294 -13.52 1.44 -11.18
C ALA A 294 -13.31 -0.06 -11.38
N ARG A 295 -12.99 -0.51 -12.59
CA ARG A 295 -12.70 -1.91 -12.88
C ARG A 295 -11.52 -2.46 -12.08
N ARG A 296 -10.48 -1.64 -11.83
CA ARG A 296 -9.38 -2.04 -10.96
C ARG A 296 -9.86 -2.25 -9.53
N MET A 297 -10.69 -1.36 -8.99
CA MET A 297 -11.25 -1.49 -7.67
C MET A 297 -12.18 -2.71 -7.55
N GLU A 298 -13.01 -2.99 -8.55
CA GLU A 298 -13.81 -4.23 -8.61
C GLU A 298 -12.92 -5.47 -8.49
N THR A 299 -11.79 -5.50 -9.23
CA THR A 299 -10.81 -6.59 -9.15
C THR A 299 -10.20 -6.70 -7.75
N VAL A 300 -9.90 -5.58 -7.10
CA VAL A 300 -9.39 -5.55 -5.72
C VAL A 300 -10.40 -6.16 -4.75
N LEU A 301 -11.65 -5.74 -4.83
CA LEU A 301 -12.72 -6.24 -3.95
C LEU A 301 -13.00 -7.73 -4.16
N ASP A 302 -12.92 -8.23 -5.39
CA ASP A 302 -13.05 -9.65 -5.72
C ASP A 302 -11.89 -10.50 -5.17
N LEU A 303 -10.69 -9.95 -5.14
CA LEU A 303 -9.50 -10.63 -4.63
C LEU A 303 -9.42 -10.62 -3.10
N LEU A 304 -9.90 -9.57 -2.47
CA LEU A 304 -9.77 -9.31 -1.04
C LEU A 304 -10.17 -10.51 -0.16
N PRO A 305 -11.35 -11.12 -0.30
CA PRO A 305 -11.77 -12.27 0.53
C PRO A 305 -11.00 -13.56 0.23
N ARG A 306 -10.26 -13.63 -0.89
CA ARG A 306 -9.59 -14.86 -1.35
C ARG A 306 -8.15 -14.98 -0.86
N LEU A 307 -7.60 -13.90 -0.31
CA LEU A 307 -6.16 -13.83 -0.04
C LEU A 307 -5.81 -14.04 1.44
N GLY A 308 -6.78 -13.99 2.37
CA GLY A 308 -6.55 -14.18 3.81
C GLY A 308 -5.54 -13.18 4.36
N LEU A 309 -5.76 -11.89 4.10
CA LEU A 309 -4.77 -10.83 4.32
C LEU A 309 -4.66 -10.41 5.79
N GLU A 310 -5.64 -10.70 6.63
CA GLU A 310 -5.62 -10.46 8.08
C GLU A 310 -4.38 -11.07 8.76
N ARG A 311 -3.87 -12.18 8.23
CA ARG A 311 -2.64 -12.83 8.71
C ARG A 311 -1.37 -12.00 8.53
N LEU A 312 -1.40 -10.97 7.68
CA LEU A 312 -0.28 -10.05 7.48
C LEU A 312 -0.20 -9.00 8.59
N VAL A 313 -1.23 -8.87 9.44
CA VAL A 313 -1.22 -7.98 10.59
C VAL A 313 -0.27 -8.55 11.65
N SER A 314 0.90 -7.94 11.79
CA SER A 314 1.95 -8.38 12.71
C SER A 314 1.87 -7.70 14.08
N HIS A 315 1.39 -6.46 14.12
CA HIS A 315 1.30 -5.66 15.34
C HIS A 315 0.00 -4.85 15.37
N ARG A 316 -0.61 -4.80 16.55
CA ARG A 316 -1.83 -4.05 16.83
C ARG A 316 -1.57 -3.11 18.00
N PHE A 317 -1.87 -1.84 17.81
CA PHE A 317 -1.80 -0.80 18.85
C PHE A 317 -3.17 -0.15 19.04
N PRO A 318 -3.58 0.16 20.27
CA PRO A 318 -4.66 1.11 20.49
C PRO A 318 -4.37 2.42 19.77
N PHE A 319 -5.40 3.09 19.24
CA PHE A 319 -5.22 4.38 18.55
C PHE A 319 -4.51 5.42 19.45
N GLU A 320 -4.78 5.37 20.76
CA GLU A 320 -4.13 6.24 21.76
C GLU A 320 -2.61 6.10 21.81
N GLU A 321 -2.10 4.97 21.36
CA GLU A 321 -0.66 4.68 21.30
C GLU A 321 -0.04 4.95 19.92
N ALA A 322 -0.78 5.54 18.97
CA ALA A 322 -0.29 5.78 17.62
C ALA A 322 1.08 6.49 17.56
N PRO A 323 1.39 7.51 18.39
CA PRO A 323 2.72 8.10 18.39
C PRO A 323 3.85 7.10 18.76
N ALA A 324 3.56 6.13 19.63
CA ALA A 324 4.50 5.06 19.97
C ALA A 324 4.63 4.03 18.83
N ALA A 325 3.51 3.68 18.18
CA ALA A 325 3.50 2.80 17.03
C ALA A 325 4.38 3.36 15.88
N PHE A 326 4.25 4.64 15.55
CA PHE A 326 5.08 5.29 14.53
C PHE A 326 6.57 5.29 14.88
N ARG A 327 6.92 5.55 16.14
CA ARG A 327 8.33 5.44 16.60
C ARG A 327 8.86 4.01 16.45
N LEU A 328 8.08 3.01 16.84
CA LEU A 328 8.50 1.62 16.73
C LEU A 328 8.72 1.21 15.27
N VAL A 329 7.82 1.62 14.36
CA VAL A 329 7.96 1.39 12.92
C VAL A 329 9.21 2.06 12.36
N ASP A 330 9.57 3.25 12.85
CA ASP A 330 10.79 3.96 12.44
C ASP A 330 12.07 3.29 12.92
N GLU A 331 12.09 2.80 14.16
CA GLU A 331 13.27 2.26 14.84
C GLU A 331 13.53 0.78 14.52
N ARG A 332 12.47 -0.04 14.33
CA ARG A 332 12.56 -1.51 14.17
C ARG A 332 11.79 -2.04 12.97
N PRO A 333 12.08 -1.56 11.78
CA PRO A 333 11.31 -1.93 10.58
C PRO A 333 11.34 -3.43 10.22
N GLY A 334 12.39 -4.14 10.62
CA GLY A 334 12.56 -5.56 10.30
C GLY A 334 11.59 -6.50 11.02
N ASP A 335 11.06 -6.08 12.15
CA ASP A 335 10.24 -6.95 13.02
C ASP A 335 8.76 -6.98 12.59
N MET A 336 8.36 -6.17 11.60
CA MET A 336 6.96 -5.92 11.27
C MET A 336 6.64 -6.17 9.81
N VAL A 337 5.38 -6.58 9.55
CA VAL A 337 4.80 -6.64 8.20
C VAL A 337 3.73 -5.56 8.08
N GLN A 338 2.56 -5.70 8.74
CA GLN A 338 1.56 -4.66 8.83
C GLN A 338 1.31 -4.30 10.28
N VAL A 339 1.45 -3.02 10.59
CA VAL A 339 1.06 -2.42 11.87
C VAL A 339 -0.28 -1.75 11.71
N ILE A 340 -1.17 -1.95 12.66
CA ILE A 340 -2.50 -1.34 12.67
C ILE A 340 -2.75 -0.56 13.96
N LEU A 341 -3.63 0.43 13.85
CA LEU A 341 -4.21 1.19 14.95
C LEU A 341 -5.67 0.73 15.13
N ASP A 342 -6.00 0.31 16.33
CA ASP A 342 -7.34 -0.17 16.70
C ASP A 342 -8.05 0.92 17.51
N TYR A 343 -9.26 1.27 17.11
CA TYR A 343 -10.02 2.36 17.74
C TYR A 343 -11.02 1.85 18.80
N GLY A 344 -11.07 0.52 19.02
CA GLY A 344 -12.01 -0.10 19.96
C GLY A 344 -13.48 -0.09 19.46
N GLU A 345 -14.38 -0.69 20.25
CA GLU A 345 -15.80 -0.76 19.91
C GLU A 345 -16.57 0.55 20.16
N GLY A 346 -15.91 1.59 20.67
CA GLY A 346 -16.52 2.86 21.10
C GLY A 346 -15.73 4.11 20.74
N GLY A 347 -14.81 4.04 19.79
CA GLY A 347 -14.02 5.19 19.34
C GLY A 347 -14.86 6.25 18.65
#